data_65ef6a733e9390d728b174741006906f
#
_entry.id   65ef6a733e9390d728b174741006906f
#
_cell.length_a   1.000
_cell.length_b   1.000
_cell.length_c   1.000
_cell.angle_alpha   90.00
_cell.angle_beta   90.00
_cell.angle_gamma   90.00
#
_symmetry.space_group_name_H-M   'P 1'
#
loop_
_entity.id
_entity.type
_entity.pdbx_description
1 polymer ?
#
loop_
_entity_poly.entity_id
_entity_poly.type
_entity_poly.pdbx_seq_one_letter_code
_entity_poly.pdbx_strand_id
1 'polypeptide(L)'
;MSEIGVAHQFEKTEIMEQIIYRALVNSYHKRLAYLKGLKIVTLNTYAKAHKLSHPNLINKAKRQTIPSFMEKGVWMIGDEG
;
A
#
# COMPACT_ATOMS: atom_id res chain seq x y z
N MET A 1 -13.90 33.60 -12.57
CA MET A 1 -13.59 33.34 -11.17
C MET A 1 -14.05 31.97 -10.74
N SER A 2 -15.31 31.68 -10.96
CA SER A 2 -15.88 30.37 -10.57
C SER A 2 -15.22 29.17 -11.25
N GLU A 3 -14.82 29.31 -12.51
CA GLU A 3 -14.19 28.20 -13.25
C GLU A 3 -12.86 27.78 -12.63
N ILE A 4 -12.05 28.73 -12.18
CA ILE A 4 -10.76 28.43 -11.55
C ILE A 4 -11.00 27.77 -10.19
N GLY A 5 -11.98 28.25 -9.44
CA GLY A 5 -12.33 27.67 -8.15
C GLY A 5 -12.87 26.25 -8.27
N VAL A 6 -13.69 26.00 -9.28
CA VAL A 6 -14.23 24.68 -9.55
C VAL A 6 -13.13 23.70 -9.93
N ALA A 7 -12.21 24.09 -10.84
CA ALA A 7 -11.09 23.24 -11.24
C ALA A 7 -10.21 22.89 -10.03
N HIS A 8 -9.94 23.87 -9.16
CA HIS A 8 -9.15 23.64 -7.96
C HIS A 8 -9.84 22.68 -6.99
N GLN A 9 -11.16 22.76 -6.86
CA GLN A 9 -11.93 21.84 -6.03
C GLN A 9 -11.89 20.41 -6.57
N PHE A 10 -11.98 20.24 -7.89
CA PHE A 10 -11.88 18.94 -8.52
C PHE A 10 -10.52 18.30 -8.25
N GLU A 11 -9.42 19.06 -8.36
CA GLU A 11 -8.09 18.55 -8.06
C GLU A 11 -7.97 18.08 -6.61
N LYS A 12 -8.47 18.86 -5.66
CA LYS A 12 -8.48 18.48 -4.25
C LYS A 12 -9.29 17.22 -4.00
N THR A 13 -10.45 17.09 -4.64
CA THR A 13 -11.30 15.92 -4.52
C THR A 13 -10.62 14.68 -5.03
N GLU A 14 -9.96 14.76 -6.18
CA GLU A 14 -9.21 13.64 -6.75
C GLU A 14 -8.08 13.19 -5.83
N ILE A 15 -7.32 14.14 -5.27
CA ILE A 15 -6.25 13.83 -4.33
C ILE A 15 -6.81 13.15 -3.09
N MET A 16 -7.91 13.65 -2.54
CA MET A 16 -8.55 13.05 -1.37
C MET A 16 -9.06 11.65 -1.67
N GLU A 17 -9.67 11.43 -2.83
CA GLU A 17 -10.14 10.12 -3.24
C GLU A 17 -9.01 9.12 -3.35
N GLN A 18 -7.87 9.53 -3.90
CA GLN A 18 -6.69 8.66 -3.99
C GLN A 18 -6.14 8.30 -2.63
N ILE A 19 -6.11 9.25 -1.69
CA ILE A 19 -5.65 8.99 -0.32
C ILE A 19 -6.59 7.99 0.36
N ILE A 20 -7.89 8.18 0.24
CA ILE A 20 -8.90 7.28 0.81
C ILE A 20 -8.78 5.89 0.20
N TYR A 21 -8.64 5.80 -1.12
CA TYR A 21 -8.49 4.54 -1.83
C TYR A 21 -7.26 3.77 -1.34
N ARG A 22 -6.11 4.45 -1.22
CA ARG A 22 -4.88 3.82 -0.71
C ARG A 22 -5.05 3.32 0.71
N ALA A 23 -5.71 4.09 1.56
CA ALA A 23 -5.99 3.68 2.93
C ALA A 23 -6.87 2.44 2.98
N LEU A 24 -7.89 2.36 2.13
CA LEU A 24 -8.79 1.21 2.05
C LEU A 24 -8.06 -0.04 1.55
N VAL A 25 -7.26 0.10 0.50
CA VAL A 25 -6.46 -1.00 -0.05
C VAL A 25 -5.47 -1.51 0.99
N ASN A 26 -4.82 -0.59 1.69
CA ASN A 26 -3.88 -0.91 2.76
C ASN A 26 -4.55 -1.71 3.88
N SER A 27 -5.71 -1.24 4.34
CA SER A 27 -6.50 -1.92 5.38
C SER A 27 -6.98 -3.30 4.91
N TYR A 28 -7.38 -3.42 3.65
CA TYR A 28 -7.82 -4.67 3.06
C TYR A 28 -6.70 -5.71 3.09
N HIS A 29 -5.51 -5.36 2.62
CA HIS A 29 -4.39 -6.29 2.60
C HIS A 29 -3.95 -6.70 4.00
N LYS A 30 -3.94 -5.76 4.94
CA LYS A 30 -3.62 -6.05 6.33
C LYS A 30 -4.62 -7.04 6.93
N ARG A 31 -5.92 -6.75 6.77
CA ARG A 31 -6.98 -7.62 7.28
C ARG A 31 -6.89 -9.02 6.67
N LEU A 32 -6.68 -9.10 5.36
CA LEU A 32 -6.60 -10.37 4.67
C LEU A 32 -5.42 -11.21 5.17
N ALA A 33 -4.27 -10.59 5.40
CA ALA A 33 -3.10 -11.28 5.92
C ALA A 33 -3.38 -11.87 7.32
N TYR A 34 -4.03 -11.10 8.19
CA TYR A 34 -4.41 -11.59 9.51
C TYR A 34 -5.44 -12.71 9.45
N LEU A 35 -6.45 -12.58 8.59
CA LEU A 35 -7.49 -13.60 8.44
C LEU A 35 -6.94 -14.93 7.91
N LYS A 36 -5.94 -14.86 7.04
CA LYS A 36 -5.28 -16.07 6.51
C LYS A 36 -4.26 -16.67 7.46
N GLY A 37 -3.99 -16.00 8.59
CA GLY A 37 -2.99 -16.45 9.55
C GLY A 37 -1.57 -16.37 9.04
N LEU A 38 -1.30 -15.46 8.12
CA LEU A 38 0.02 -15.28 7.55
C LEU A 38 0.96 -14.59 8.54
N LYS A 39 2.23 -14.88 8.44
CA LYS A 39 3.25 -14.20 9.23
C LYS A 39 3.49 -12.82 8.66
N ILE A 40 3.25 -11.78 9.46
CA ILE A 40 3.45 -10.39 9.03
C ILE A 40 4.92 -10.04 9.20
N VAL A 41 5.58 -9.70 8.10
CA VAL A 41 7.00 -9.34 8.08
C VAL A 41 7.21 -8.07 7.27
N THR A 42 8.37 -7.44 7.43
CA THR A 42 8.75 -6.31 6.59
C THR A 42 9.08 -6.79 5.17
N LEU A 43 8.99 -5.90 4.19
CA LEU A 43 9.40 -6.25 2.83
C LEU A 43 10.87 -6.62 2.75
N ASN A 44 11.71 -6.00 3.59
CA ASN A 44 13.12 -6.34 3.65
C ASN A 44 13.33 -7.80 4.10
N THR A 45 12.64 -8.21 5.16
CA THR A 45 12.67 -9.59 5.65
C THR A 45 12.14 -10.57 4.62
N TYR A 46 11.03 -10.22 3.98
CA TYR A 46 10.43 -11.03 2.92
C TYR A 46 11.38 -11.19 1.73
N ALA A 47 12.04 -10.10 1.31
CA ALA A 47 12.99 -10.13 0.21
C ALA A 47 14.16 -11.09 0.51
N LYS A 48 14.68 -11.04 1.73
CA LYS A 48 15.77 -11.92 2.14
C LYS A 48 15.32 -13.38 2.18
N ALA A 49 14.15 -13.64 2.74
CA ALA A 49 13.63 -15.00 2.87
C ALA A 49 13.37 -15.65 1.51
N HIS A 50 12.90 -14.89 0.54
CA HIS A 50 12.52 -15.39 -0.78
C HIS A 50 13.56 -15.07 -1.87
N LYS A 51 14.73 -14.54 -1.49
CA LYS A 51 15.82 -14.19 -2.41
C LYS A 51 15.36 -13.24 -3.52
N LEU A 52 14.58 -12.21 -3.13
CA LEU A 52 14.05 -11.21 -4.03
C LEU A 52 14.77 -9.88 -3.84
N SER A 53 14.63 -8.99 -4.83
CA SER A 53 15.19 -7.64 -4.74
C SER A 53 14.28 -6.75 -3.89
N HIS A 54 14.81 -6.23 -2.78
CA HIS A 54 14.08 -5.32 -1.90
C HIS A 54 13.61 -4.05 -2.63
N PRO A 55 14.46 -3.34 -3.43
CA PRO A 55 14.00 -2.19 -4.19
C PRO A 55 12.86 -2.50 -5.16
N ASN A 56 12.89 -3.66 -5.81
CA ASN A 56 11.82 -4.08 -6.71
C ASN A 56 10.52 -4.30 -5.95
N LEU A 57 10.58 -4.91 -4.76
CA LEU A 57 9.40 -5.11 -3.92
C LEU A 57 8.82 -3.78 -3.46
N ILE A 58 9.65 -2.82 -3.09
CA ILE A 58 9.20 -1.48 -2.70
C ILE A 58 8.46 -0.82 -3.86
N ASN A 59 9.00 -0.92 -5.08
CA ASN A 59 8.34 -0.35 -6.26
C ASN A 59 6.99 -1.03 -6.53
N LYS A 60 6.92 -2.35 -6.39
CA LYS A 60 5.65 -3.09 -6.52
C LYS A 60 4.65 -2.69 -5.45
N ALA A 61 5.11 -2.49 -4.22
CA ALA A 61 4.26 -2.04 -3.12
C ALA A 61 3.67 -0.66 -3.42
N LYS A 62 4.50 0.27 -3.90
CA LYS A 62 4.04 1.60 -4.28
C LYS A 62 3.02 1.58 -5.41
N ARG A 63 3.13 0.63 -6.32
CA ARG A 63 2.21 0.44 -7.44
C ARG A 63 1.00 -0.42 -7.06
N GLN A 64 0.97 -0.94 -5.84
CA GLN A 64 -0.11 -1.81 -5.35
C GLN A 64 -0.27 -3.09 -6.18
N THR A 65 0.83 -3.63 -6.68
CA THR A 65 0.83 -4.88 -7.47
C THR A 65 1.09 -6.11 -6.61
N ILE A 66 1.45 -5.93 -5.34
CA ILE A 66 1.59 -7.01 -4.37
C ILE A 66 0.74 -6.70 -3.13
N PRO A 67 0.29 -7.70 -2.38
CA PRO A 67 -0.58 -7.49 -1.22
C PRO A 67 0.19 -7.00 0.01
N SER A 68 0.86 -5.88 -0.13
CA SER A 68 1.61 -5.22 0.94
C SER A 68 0.80 -4.09 1.54
N PHE A 69 1.17 -3.68 2.75
CA PHE A 69 0.50 -2.58 3.45
C PHE A 69 1.53 -1.81 4.27
N MET A 70 1.23 -0.53 4.50
CA MET A 70 2.07 0.36 5.28
C MET A 70 1.60 0.34 6.73
N GLU A 71 2.52 0.12 7.66
CA GLU A 71 2.22 0.17 9.08
C GLU A 71 3.33 0.94 9.79
N LYS A 72 2.96 2.03 10.46
CA LYS A 72 3.90 2.90 11.17
C LYS A 72 5.09 3.34 10.31
N GLY A 73 4.80 3.66 9.04
CA GLY A 73 5.81 4.12 8.09
C GLY A 73 6.67 3.03 7.49
N VAL A 74 6.35 1.76 7.72
CA VAL A 74 7.12 0.63 7.21
C VAL A 74 6.23 -0.26 6.33
N TRP A 75 6.74 -0.68 5.18
CA TRP A 75 6.05 -1.63 4.32
C TRP A 75 6.10 -3.03 4.93
N MET A 76 4.92 -3.64 5.04
CA MET A 76 4.74 -4.99 5.59
C MET A 76 4.03 -5.87 4.56
N ILE A 77 4.16 -7.18 4.73
CA ILE A 77 3.49 -8.17 3.87
C ILE A 77 3.24 -9.43 4.69
N GLY A 78 2.18 -10.16 4.33
CA GLY A 78 1.92 -11.47 4.91
C GLY A 78 2.74 -12.53 4.17
N ASP A 79 3.58 -13.26 4.89
CA ASP A 79 4.41 -14.31 4.33
C ASP A 79 3.76 -15.67 4.59
N GLU A 80 3.56 -16.43 3.53
CA GLU A 80 2.97 -17.77 3.63
C GLU A 80 4.02 -18.86 3.98
N GLY A 81 5.25 -18.43 4.14
CA GLY A 81 6.36 -19.33 4.40
C GLY A 81 7.13 -19.59 3.13
#